data_4d23d8e9bba78d2d2db2dee976bf9ac3
#
_entry.id   4d23d8e9bba78d2d2db2dee976bf9ac3
#
_cell.length_a   1.000
_cell.length_b   1.000
_cell.length_c   1.000
_cell.angle_alpha   90.00
_cell.angle_beta   90.00
_cell.angle_gamma   90.00
#
_symmetry.space_group_name_H-M   'P 1'
#
loop_
_entity.id
_entity.type
_entity.pdbx_description
1 polymer ?
#
loop_
_entity_poly.entity_id
_entity_poly.type
_entity_poly.pdbx_seq_one_letter_code
_entity_poly.pdbx_strand_id
1 'polypeptide(L)'
;MCIRDSLVPAPGSGPSEEAREKGFFRMDIRSTTTSGARYRSIVASQGDPGYKATAVMLGEAAVTLALGDLPTLPGEADGGVLTPAVALGAPYAERLRQHGVTLEVTKLG
;
A
#
# COMPACT_ATOMS: atom_id res chain seq x y z
N MET A 1 5.71 32.76 -15.66
CA MET A 1 5.45 31.34 -15.92
C MET A 1 6.76 30.57 -15.68
N CYS A 2 6.79 29.67 -14.70
CA CYS A 2 7.98 28.84 -14.48
C CYS A 2 8.04 27.73 -15.54
N ILE A 3 9.24 27.45 -16.04
CA ILE A 3 9.49 26.31 -16.96
C ILE A 3 8.92 24.99 -16.40
N ARG A 4 8.85 24.89 -15.09
CA ARG A 4 8.29 23.76 -14.35
C ARG A 4 6.79 23.52 -14.66
N ASP A 5 6.01 24.60 -14.84
CA ASP A 5 4.58 24.51 -15.10
C ASP A 5 4.26 23.98 -16.50
N SER A 6 5.17 24.15 -17.46
CA SER A 6 5.01 23.64 -18.83
C SER A 6 5.32 22.16 -18.96
N LEU A 7 5.99 21.54 -17.97
CA LEU A 7 6.32 20.11 -17.93
C LEU A 7 5.33 19.29 -17.08
N VAL A 8 4.48 19.96 -16.32
CA VAL A 8 3.48 19.30 -15.48
C VAL A 8 2.18 19.16 -16.26
N PRO A 9 1.56 17.97 -16.30
CA PRO A 9 0.25 17.79 -16.92
C PRO A 9 -0.81 18.73 -16.32
N ALA A 10 -1.77 19.13 -17.13
CA ALA A 10 -2.85 20.00 -16.67
C ALA A 10 -3.65 19.37 -15.52
N PRO A 11 -4.22 20.18 -14.60
CA PRO A 11 -5.10 19.67 -13.56
C PRO A 11 -6.24 18.83 -14.17
N GLY A 12 -6.52 17.69 -13.54
CA GLY A 12 -7.51 16.73 -14.02
C GLY A 12 -7.04 15.77 -15.11
N SER A 13 -5.78 15.92 -15.60
CA SER A 13 -5.17 14.94 -16.47
C SER A 13 -4.63 13.75 -15.67
N GLY A 14 -4.64 12.57 -16.27
CA GLY A 14 -4.13 11.35 -15.64
C GLY A 14 -3.73 10.33 -16.70
N PRO A 15 -3.23 9.15 -16.28
CA PRO A 15 -2.87 8.10 -17.21
C PRO A 15 -4.09 7.61 -17.99
N SER A 16 -3.89 7.17 -19.23
CA SER A 16 -4.93 6.54 -20.03
C SER A 16 -5.43 5.25 -19.37
N GLU A 17 -6.62 4.79 -19.75
CA GLU A 17 -7.16 3.51 -19.27
C GLU A 17 -6.20 2.36 -19.54
N GLU A 18 -5.65 2.30 -20.73
CA GLU A 18 -4.65 1.29 -21.12
C GLU A 18 -3.40 1.36 -20.23
N ALA A 19 -2.90 2.55 -19.94
CA ALA A 19 -1.74 2.72 -19.05
C ALA A 19 -2.06 2.28 -17.60
N ARG A 20 -3.27 2.54 -17.11
CA ARG A 20 -3.72 2.09 -15.81
C ARG A 20 -3.83 0.57 -15.72
N GLU A 21 -4.33 -0.08 -16.78
CA GLU A 21 -4.49 -1.53 -16.82
C GLU A 21 -3.16 -2.28 -16.97
N LYS A 22 -2.27 -1.80 -17.84
CA LYS A 22 -0.97 -2.41 -18.12
C LYS A 22 0.11 -2.02 -17.11
N GLY A 23 -0.11 -0.99 -16.32
CA GLY A 23 0.83 -0.56 -15.29
C GLY A 23 1.06 -1.63 -14.23
N PHE A 24 2.17 -1.55 -13.55
CA PHE A 24 2.48 -2.37 -12.39
C PHE A 24 3.45 -1.62 -11.47
N PHE A 25 3.56 -2.06 -10.24
CA PHE A 25 4.65 -1.63 -9.36
C PHE A 25 5.21 -2.81 -8.58
N ARG A 26 6.47 -2.68 -8.19
CA ARG A 26 7.15 -3.62 -7.31
C ARG A 26 8.13 -2.85 -6.44
N MET A 27 7.97 -2.94 -5.14
CA MET A 27 8.91 -2.41 -4.16
C MET A 27 9.66 -3.57 -3.51
N ASP A 28 10.97 -3.45 -3.44
CA ASP A 28 11.88 -4.36 -2.74
C ASP A 28 12.48 -3.59 -1.56
N ILE A 29 12.02 -3.90 -0.37
CA ILE A 29 12.37 -3.18 0.85
C ILE A 29 13.31 -4.05 1.68
N ARG A 30 14.47 -3.53 1.99
CA ARG A 30 15.45 -4.20 2.85
C ARG A 30 15.54 -3.48 4.19
N SER A 31 15.40 -4.21 5.26
CA SER A 31 15.43 -3.69 6.61
C SER A 31 16.37 -4.48 7.49
N THR A 32 16.99 -3.78 8.45
CA THR A 32 17.83 -4.37 9.48
C THR A 32 17.29 -3.93 10.84
N THR A 33 17.07 -4.89 11.72
CA THR A 33 16.61 -4.61 13.08
C THR A 33 17.78 -4.16 13.96
N THR A 34 17.48 -3.59 15.12
CA THR A 34 18.48 -3.21 16.12
C THR A 34 19.28 -4.41 16.64
N SER A 35 18.71 -5.62 16.58
CA SER A 35 19.38 -6.87 16.91
C SER A 35 20.25 -7.45 15.77
N GLY A 36 20.31 -6.78 14.62
CA GLY A 36 21.09 -7.21 13.45
C GLY A 36 20.37 -8.19 12.51
N ALA A 37 19.15 -8.59 12.78
CA ALA A 37 18.37 -9.43 11.87
C ALA A 37 18.01 -8.63 10.60
N ARG A 38 18.13 -9.28 9.45
CA ARG A 38 17.85 -8.67 8.14
C ARG A 38 16.62 -9.30 7.51
N TYR A 39 15.80 -8.46 6.91
CA TYR A 39 14.58 -8.87 6.22
C TYR A 39 14.50 -8.24 4.84
N ARG A 40 13.82 -8.93 3.96
CA ARG A 40 13.43 -8.43 2.64
C ARG A 40 11.92 -8.51 2.54
N SER A 41 11.29 -7.39 2.22
CA SER A 41 9.85 -7.32 1.98
C SER A 41 9.58 -6.96 0.53
N ILE A 42 8.63 -7.63 -0.08
CA ILE A 42 8.16 -7.34 -1.43
C ILE A 42 6.72 -6.85 -1.36
N VAL A 43 6.48 -5.69 -1.95
CA VAL A 43 5.13 -5.16 -2.17
C VAL A 43 4.96 -4.93 -3.66
N ALA A 44 4.01 -5.61 -4.28
CA ALA A 44 3.79 -5.53 -5.72
C ALA A 44 2.32 -5.68 -6.09
N SER A 45 1.92 -5.09 -7.18
CA SER A 45 0.59 -5.27 -7.75
C SER A 45 0.59 -4.94 -9.25
N GLN A 46 -0.37 -5.54 -9.98
CA GLN A 46 -0.75 -5.11 -11.31
C GLN A 46 -1.64 -3.86 -11.22
N GLY A 47 -1.63 -3.05 -12.26
CA GLY A 47 -2.30 -1.75 -12.28
C GLY A 47 -1.37 -0.63 -11.82
N ASP A 48 -1.62 0.56 -12.33
CA ASP A 48 -0.79 1.71 -11.97
C ASP A 48 -0.93 2.03 -10.47
N PRO A 49 0.17 2.41 -9.81
CA PRO A 49 0.15 2.67 -8.37
C PRO A 49 -0.60 3.95 -7.99
N GLY A 50 -0.79 4.86 -8.94
CA GLY A 50 -1.46 6.14 -8.71
C GLY A 50 -2.97 6.05 -8.59
N TYR A 51 -3.60 5.13 -9.33
CA TYR A 51 -5.06 5.03 -9.41
C TYR A 51 -5.59 3.62 -9.21
N LYS A 52 -5.29 2.68 -10.11
CA LYS A 52 -5.90 1.35 -10.07
C LYS A 52 -5.54 0.56 -8.82
N ALA A 53 -4.25 0.40 -8.55
CA ALA A 53 -3.80 -0.32 -7.36
C ALA A 53 -4.18 0.41 -6.07
N THR A 54 -4.11 1.74 -6.05
CA THR A 54 -4.54 2.55 -4.91
C THR A 54 -6.04 2.42 -4.64
N ALA A 55 -6.87 2.37 -5.68
CA ALA A 55 -8.32 2.17 -5.52
C ALA A 55 -8.63 0.83 -4.85
N VAL A 56 -7.93 -0.24 -5.21
CA VAL A 56 -8.04 -1.55 -4.55
C VAL A 56 -7.62 -1.46 -3.08
N MET A 57 -6.47 -0.87 -2.81
CA MET A 57 -5.96 -0.73 -1.44
C MET A 57 -6.91 0.10 -0.56
N LEU A 58 -7.43 1.20 -1.07
CA LEU A 58 -8.38 2.05 -0.35
C LEU A 58 -9.71 1.34 -0.10
N GLY A 59 -10.26 0.68 -1.11
CA GLY A 59 -11.49 -0.09 -1.00
C GLY A 59 -11.40 -1.22 0.01
N GLU A 60 -10.31 -1.99 -0.02
CA GLU A 60 -10.07 -3.06 0.93
C GLU A 60 -9.83 -2.55 2.37
N ALA A 61 -9.21 -1.39 2.52
CA ALA A 61 -9.09 -0.74 3.82
C ALA A 61 -10.47 -0.38 4.41
N ALA A 62 -11.35 0.20 3.60
CA ALA A 62 -12.71 0.55 4.01
C ALA A 62 -13.52 -0.70 4.41
N VAL A 63 -13.42 -1.77 3.64
CA VAL A 63 -14.10 -3.05 3.97
C VAL A 63 -13.54 -3.64 5.26
N THR A 64 -12.22 -3.62 5.46
CA THR A 64 -11.59 -4.10 6.69
C THR A 64 -12.11 -3.34 7.91
N LEU A 65 -12.20 -2.01 7.82
CA LEU A 65 -12.78 -1.19 8.88
C LEU A 65 -14.25 -1.54 9.15
N ALA A 66 -15.04 -1.74 8.10
CA ALA A 66 -16.46 -2.05 8.22
C ALA A 66 -16.72 -3.41 8.87
N LEU A 67 -15.86 -4.39 8.63
CA LEU A 67 -15.96 -5.72 9.25
C LEU A 67 -15.59 -5.72 10.73
N GLY A 68 -14.79 -4.75 11.20
CA GLY A 68 -14.48 -4.54 12.61
C GLY A 68 -13.55 -5.56 13.27
N ASP A 69 -13.00 -6.53 12.52
CA ASP A 69 -12.01 -7.48 13.03
C ASP A 69 -10.61 -6.87 12.96
N LEU A 70 -10.35 -5.93 13.86
CA LEU A 70 -9.16 -5.11 13.88
C LEU A 70 -8.18 -5.52 14.99
N PRO A 71 -6.87 -5.34 14.77
CA PRO A 71 -5.89 -5.60 15.82
C PRO A 71 -6.02 -4.61 16.98
N THR A 72 -5.56 -5.02 18.15
CA THR A 72 -5.41 -4.13 19.29
C THR A 72 -4.37 -3.06 18.99
N LEU A 73 -4.71 -1.81 19.21
CA LEU A 73 -3.80 -0.69 18.98
C LEU A 73 -2.73 -0.59 20.09
N PRO A 74 -1.56 -0.03 19.77
CA PRO A 74 -0.53 0.23 20.78
C PRO A 74 -1.07 1.07 21.93
N GLY A 75 -0.77 0.67 23.17
CA GLY A 75 -1.24 1.37 24.38
C GLY A 75 -2.75 1.21 24.66
N GLU A 76 -3.40 0.22 24.04
CA GLU A 76 -4.85 -0.02 24.18
C GLU A 76 -5.71 1.20 23.79
N ALA A 77 -5.21 2.01 22.85
CA ALA A 77 -5.94 3.16 22.34
C ALA A 77 -7.21 2.74 21.57
N ASP A 78 -8.28 3.53 21.68
CA ASP A 78 -9.56 3.26 21.00
C ASP A 78 -9.55 3.69 19.53
N GLY A 79 -8.59 4.50 19.10
CA GLY A 79 -8.46 4.98 17.74
C GLY A 79 -7.45 6.10 17.61
N GLY A 80 -7.43 6.76 16.44
CA GLY A 80 -6.53 7.89 16.18
C GLY A 80 -6.28 8.10 14.70
N VAL A 81 -5.37 9.01 14.40
CA VAL A 81 -4.82 9.20 13.07
C VAL A 81 -3.65 8.24 12.91
N LEU A 82 -3.86 7.16 12.18
CA LEU A 82 -2.97 6.00 12.12
C LEU A 82 -2.65 5.63 10.68
N THR A 83 -1.50 4.98 10.49
CA THR A 83 -1.20 4.34 9.20
C THR A 83 -2.07 3.08 9.01
N PRO A 84 -2.37 2.67 7.78
CA PRO A 84 -3.11 1.44 7.52
C PRO A 84 -2.47 0.19 8.16
N ALA A 85 -1.14 0.12 8.18
CA ALA A 85 -0.43 -1.00 8.78
C ALA A 85 -0.72 -1.13 10.28
N VAL A 86 -0.74 -0.02 11.01
CA VAL A 86 -1.01 0.00 12.46
C VAL A 86 -2.48 -0.22 12.76
N ALA A 87 -3.36 0.45 12.00
CA ALA A 87 -4.80 0.43 12.25
C ALA A 87 -5.47 -0.89 11.84
N LEU A 88 -5.04 -1.49 10.73
CA LEU A 88 -5.74 -2.59 10.07
C LEU A 88 -4.99 -3.93 10.15
N GLY A 89 -3.66 -3.90 10.25
CA GLY A 89 -2.83 -5.06 10.51
C GLY A 89 -3.01 -6.26 9.57
N ALA A 90 -2.94 -7.46 10.15
CA ALA A 90 -3.00 -8.72 9.40
C ALA A 90 -4.31 -8.94 8.63
N PRO A 91 -5.51 -8.61 9.12
CA PRO A 91 -6.74 -8.76 8.34
C PRO A 91 -6.72 -8.00 7.02
N TYR A 92 -6.20 -6.79 7.02
CA TYR A 92 -6.05 -5.98 5.80
C TYR A 92 -5.01 -6.58 4.85
N ALA A 93 -3.86 -7.00 5.37
CA ALA A 93 -2.82 -7.62 4.55
C ALA A 93 -3.33 -8.88 3.83
N GLU A 94 -4.11 -9.71 4.52
CA GLU A 94 -4.70 -10.91 3.94
C GLU A 94 -5.72 -10.57 2.84
N ARG A 95 -6.58 -9.59 3.06
CA ARG A 95 -7.52 -9.12 2.03
C ARG A 95 -6.79 -8.60 0.79
N LEU A 96 -5.72 -7.84 0.97
CA LEU A 96 -4.90 -7.35 -0.14
C LEU A 96 -4.31 -8.50 -0.96
N ARG A 97 -3.79 -9.55 -0.31
CA ARG A 97 -3.29 -10.76 -0.99
C ARG A 97 -4.39 -11.45 -1.80
N GLN A 98 -5.58 -11.58 -1.25
CA GLN A 98 -6.73 -12.15 -1.95
C GLN A 98 -7.17 -11.34 -3.17
N HIS A 99 -6.84 -10.06 -3.21
CA HIS A 99 -7.19 -9.13 -4.31
C HIS A 99 -5.99 -8.74 -5.19
N GLY A 100 -4.97 -9.60 -5.25
CA GLY A 100 -3.89 -9.50 -6.21
C GLY A 100 -2.69 -8.65 -5.80
N VAL A 101 -2.64 -8.20 -4.56
CA VAL A 101 -1.46 -7.50 -4.02
C VAL A 101 -0.48 -8.52 -3.43
N THR A 102 0.76 -8.48 -3.88
CA THR A 102 1.83 -9.30 -3.30
C THR A 102 2.37 -8.61 -2.06
N LEU A 103 2.32 -9.30 -0.93
CA LEU A 103 2.91 -8.87 0.34
C LEU A 103 3.70 -10.04 0.92
N GLU A 104 5.01 -9.99 0.78
CA GLU A 104 5.92 -11.05 1.21
C GLU A 104 6.98 -10.49 2.15
N VAL A 105 7.36 -11.26 3.16
CA VAL A 105 8.48 -10.96 4.06
C VAL A 105 9.34 -12.19 4.19
N THR A 106 10.64 -12.02 3.94
CA THR A 106 11.63 -13.09 4.06
C THR A 106 12.75 -12.66 4.98
N LYS A 107 13.10 -13.49 5.94
CA LYS A 107 14.26 -13.27 6.79
C LYS A 107 15.52 -13.69 6.03
N LEU A 108 16.53 -12.83 6.00
CA LEU A 108 17.79 -13.04 5.26
C LEU A 108 18.95 -13.56 6.13
N GLY A 109 18.77 -13.56 7.43
CA GLY A 109 19.80 -14.02 8.33
C GLY A 109 19.99 -13.15 9.57
#